data_426057c54c1d43cadfbfcb253fab9b53
#
_entry.id   426057c54c1d43cadfbfcb253fab9b53
#
_cell.length_a   1.000
_cell.length_b   1.000
_cell.length_c   1.000
_cell.angle_alpha   90.00
_cell.angle_beta   90.00
_cell.angle_gamma   90.00
#
_symmetry.space_group_name_H-M   'P 1'
#
loop_
_entity.id
_entity.type
_entity.pdbx_description
1 polymer ?
#
loop_
_entity_poly.entity_id
_entity_poly.type
_entity_poly.pdbx_seq_one_letter_code
_entity_poly.pdbx_strand_id
1 'polypeptide(L)'
;GYNSKGIRLDVYAEDSDKVFDVEVQNKILQEIPRRTRYYQSMIDMDQLLKGQPYTNLKDSYVIFISKSDFFAKGLPFYTFENFCNESPKLKLSDGTTKIYVNASAFSTEKNLAKKSLLCYINTKKATDNFTQNLDQTVEKIKTIEEFRGDYMSWALAEFDAKEAGKKEGIAIGRTEGIAIGEQRGRIEAKLDTAKNLLGMGLSL
;
A
#
# COMPACT_ATOMS: atom_id res chain seq x y z
N GLY A 1 27.76 11.69 2.26
CA GLY A 1 26.48 11.89 1.63
C GLY A 1 25.48 10.91 2.21
N TYR A 2 24.32 11.38 2.65
CA TYR A 2 23.24 10.51 3.09
C TYR A 2 22.69 9.77 1.87
N ASN A 3 22.88 8.46 1.78
CA ASN A 3 22.19 7.60 0.82
C ASN A 3 20.76 7.36 1.33
N SER A 4 19.89 8.38 1.20
CA SER A 4 18.47 8.21 1.47
C SER A 4 17.79 7.51 0.28
N LYS A 5 16.82 6.65 0.57
CA LYS A 5 15.96 6.07 -0.46
C LYS A 5 15.14 7.21 -1.08
N GLY A 6 15.37 7.49 -2.37
CA GLY A 6 14.53 8.45 -3.11
C GLY A 6 13.07 8.02 -3.10
N ILE A 7 12.17 8.99 -3.08
CA ILE A 7 10.74 8.77 -3.26
C ILE A 7 10.30 9.46 -4.55
N ARG A 8 9.27 8.89 -5.18
CA ARG A 8 8.48 9.54 -6.21
C ARG A 8 7.05 9.57 -5.68
N LEU A 9 6.51 10.76 -5.51
CA LEU A 9 5.12 10.97 -5.09
C LEU A 9 4.22 10.87 -6.32
N ASP A 10 3.08 10.17 -6.20
CA ASP A 10 2.15 10.02 -7.31
C ASP A 10 1.48 11.36 -7.63
N VAL A 11 1.01 12.08 -6.62
CA VAL A 11 0.46 13.43 -6.75
C VAL A 11 0.89 14.27 -5.57
N TYR A 12 1.65 15.32 -5.83
CA TYR A 12 2.02 16.33 -4.85
C TYR A 12 1.28 17.63 -5.17
N ALA A 13 0.57 18.17 -4.19
CA ALA A 13 -0.15 19.42 -4.30
C ALA A 13 0.12 20.30 -3.09
N GLU A 14 0.25 21.60 -3.31
CA GLU A 14 0.59 22.57 -2.29
C GLU A 14 -0.33 23.79 -2.37
N ASP A 15 -0.74 24.29 -1.21
CA ASP A 15 -1.46 25.53 -1.04
C ASP A 15 -0.67 26.45 -0.09
N SER A 16 -1.20 27.62 0.26
CA SER A 16 -0.55 28.62 1.11
C SER A 16 -0.07 28.05 2.45
N ASP A 17 -0.89 27.21 3.09
CA ASP A 17 -0.71 26.67 4.43
C ASP A 17 -0.78 25.14 4.53
N LYS A 18 -0.96 24.45 3.40
CA LYS A 18 -1.13 22.98 3.35
C LYS A 18 -0.36 22.32 2.24
N VAL A 19 0.05 21.08 2.50
CA VAL A 19 0.67 20.20 1.53
C VAL A 19 -0.05 18.87 1.52
N PHE A 20 -0.28 18.35 0.33
CA PHE A 20 -0.97 17.08 0.10
C PHE A 20 -0.08 16.16 -0.73
N ASP A 21 0.14 14.95 -0.23
CA ASP A 21 0.69 13.84 -0.97
C ASP A 21 -0.40 12.79 -1.13
N VAL A 22 -0.76 12.46 -2.38
CA VAL A 22 -1.82 11.50 -2.68
C VAL A 22 -1.23 10.32 -3.45
N GLU A 23 -1.30 9.15 -2.84
CA GLU A 23 -0.75 7.90 -3.33
C GLU A 23 -1.86 6.89 -3.65
N VAL A 24 -1.81 6.27 -4.83
CA VAL A 24 -2.76 5.23 -5.23
C VAL A 24 -2.12 3.86 -5.11
N GLN A 25 -2.72 2.97 -4.31
CA GLN A 25 -2.19 1.64 -4.05
C GLN A 25 -3.15 0.54 -4.51
N ASN A 26 -2.71 -0.27 -5.47
CA ASN A 26 -3.48 -1.43 -5.93
C ASN A 26 -3.35 -2.64 -5.00
N LYS A 27 -2.25 -2.72 -4.23
CA LYS A 27 -1.97 -3.79 -3.27
C LYS A 27 -1.70 -3.21 -1.89
N ILE A 28 -2.29 -3.80 -0.86
CA ILE A 28 -2.01 -3.43 0.53
C ILE A 28 -0.76 -4.18 0.98
N LEU A 29 0.27 -3.42 1.35
CA LEU A 29 1.51 -3.93 1.92
C LEU A 29 1.54 -3.59 3.41
N GLN A 30 2.07 -4.50 4.23
CA GLN A 30 2.20 -4.29 5.69
C GLN A 30 3.07 -3.07 6.04
N GLU A 31 3.94 -2.67 5.12
CA GLU A 31 4.84 -1.53 5.29
C GLU A 31 4.19 -0.16 5.07
N ILE A 32 2.95 -0.09 4.57
CA ILE A 32 2.28 1.18 4.24
C ILE A 32 2.33 2.21 5.40
N PRO A 33 2.06 1.88 6.67
CA PRO A 33 2.16 2.85 7.75
C PRO A 33 3.58 3.40 7.97
N ARG A 34 4.61 2.57 7.74
CA ARG A 34 6.01 3.01 7.80
C ARG A 34 6.39 3.87 6.60
N ARG A 35 5.89 3.51 5.43
CA ARG A 35 6.05 4.27 4.19
C ARG A 35 5.41 5.65 4.32
N THR A 36 4.19 5.74 4.86
CA THR A 36 3.51 7.00 5.16
C THR A 36 4.35 7.90 6.06
N ARG A 37 4.95 7.36 7.13
CA ARG A 37 5.84 8.10 8.03
C ARG A 37 7.09 8.61 7.29
N TYR A 38 7.65 7.81 6.41
CA TYR A 38 8.83 8.18 5.63
C TYR A 38 8.50 9.31 4.64
N TYR A 39 7.36 9.24 3.96
CA TYR A 39 6.89 10.28 3.04
C TYR A 39 6.65 11.58 3.76
N GLN A 40 6.01 11.54 4.94
CA GLN A 40 5.84 12.71 5.79
C GLN A 40 7.18 13.40 6.10
N SER A 41 8.20 12.62 6.47
CA SER A 41 9.52 13.16 6.79
C SER A 41 10.19 13.80 5.56
N MET A 42 9.99 13.24 4.38
CA MET A 42 10.57 13.80 3.14
C MET A 42 9.86 15.11 2.74
N ILE A 43 8.55 15.20 2.92
CA ILE A 43 7.78 16.43 2.71
C ILE A 43 8.29 17.53 3.64
N ASP A 44 8.44 17.24 4.94
CA ASP A 44 8.91 18.20 5.93
C ASP A 44 10.34 18.70 5.62
N MET A 45 11.22 17.79 5.16
CA MET A 45 12.59 18.14 4.75
C MET A 45 12.64 19.01 3.49
N ASP A 46 11.71 18.82 2.57
CA ASP A 46 11.63 19.62 1.34
C ASP A 46 11.10 21.03 1.61
N GLN A 47 10.18 21.16 2.56
CA GLN A 47 9.56 22.44 2.90
C GLN A 47 10.44 23.39 3.72
N LEU A 48 11.38 22.87 4.52
CA LEU A 48 12.13 23.67 5.47
C LEU A 48 13.60 23.77 5.11
N LEU A 49 14.04 24.95 4.69
CA LEU A 49 15.44 25.22 4.41
C LEU A 49 16.24 25.48 5.69
N LYS A 50 17.55 25.23 5.64
CA LYS A 50 18.46 25.47 6.76
C LYS A 50 18.35 26.89 7.32
N GLY A 51 18.08 27.00 8.61
CA GLY A 51 17.97 28.28 9.32
C GLY A 51 16.56 28.87 9.36
N GLN A 52 15.60 28.25 8.70
CA GLN A 52 14.20 28.66 8.84
C GLN A 52 13.59 28.15 10.15
N PRO A 53 12.64 28.89 10.75
CA PRO A 53 11.94 28.45 11.96
C PRO A 53 10.96 27.32 11.63
N TYR A 54 10.77 26.37 12.54
CA TYR A 54 9.82 25.25 12.38
C TYR A 54 8.36 25.68 12.22
N THR A 55 8.02 26.90 12.62
CA THR A 55 6.69 27.50 12.40
C THR A 55 6.35 27.72 10.93
N ASN A 56 7.34 27.62 10.03
CA ASN A 56 7.13 27.71 8.58
C ASN A 56 6.68 26.38 7.97
N LEU A 57 6.74 25.26 8.71
CA LEU A 57 6.19 24.01 8.24
C LEU A 57 4.68 24.14 8.07
N LYS A 58 4.19 23.78 6.90
CA LYS A 58 2.77 23.74 6.58
C LYS A 58 2.11 22.50 7.15
N ASP A 59 0.81 22.55 7.35
CA ASP A 59 0.03 21.34 7.62
C ASP A 59 0.16 20.36 6.46
N SER A 60 0.49 19.12 6.76
CA SER A 60 0.80 18.11 5.76
C SER A 60 -0.14 16.89 5.86
N TYR A 61 -0.59 16.45 4.70
CA TYR A 61 -1.55 15.38 4.52
C TYR A 61 -0.96 14.31 3.62
N VAL A 62 -0.70 13.12 4.16
CA VAL A 62 -0.31 11.95 3.35
C VAL A 62 -1.52 11.05 3.20
N ILE A 63 -1.99 10.88 1.96
CA ILE A 63 -3.27 10.24 1.63
C ILE A 63 -2.99 9.00 0.78
N PHE A 64 -3.32 7.82 1.30
CA PHE A 64 -3.27 6.58 0.54
C PHE A 64 -4.67 6.15 0.11
N ILE A 65 -4.87 5.92 -1.18
CA ILE A 65 -6.14 5.47 -1.76
C ILE A 65 -6.01 4.03 -2.25
N SER A 66 -6.93 3.16 -1.86
CA SER A 66 -6.97 1.77 -2.32
C SER A 66 -8.40 1.30 -2.59
N LYS A 67 -8.52 0.30 -3.47
CA LYS A 67 -9.76 -0.49 -3.64
C LYS A 67 -9.95 -1.55 -2.55
N SER A 68 -8.98 -1.73 -1.68
CA SER A 68 -9.00 -2.70 -0.58
C SER A 68 -8.85 -1.99 0.76
N ASP A 69 -9.34 -2.63 1.82
CA ASP A 69 -9.32 -2.07 3.17
C ASP A 69 -7.93 -2.26 3.83
N PHE A 70 -7.25 -1.16 4.13
CA PHE A 70 -5.92 -1.16 4.76
C PHE A 70 -5.87 -1.81 6.14
N PHE A 71 -6.98 -1.76 6.90
CA PHE A 71 -7.03 -2.15 8.31
C PHE A 71 -8.10 -3.21 8.60
N ALA A 72 -8.84 -3.67 7.58
CA ALA A 72 -9.91 -4.67 7.70
C ALA A 72 -10.99 -4.32 8.75
N LYS A 73 -11.33 -3.01 8.87
CA LYS A 73 -12.39 -2.54 9.79
C LYS A 73 -13.64 -2.04 9.06
N GLY A 74 -13.67 -2.10 7.74
CA GLY A 74 -14.82 -1.72 6.92
C GLY A 74 -15.12 -0.23 6.86
N LEU A 75 -14.22 0.65 7.33
CA LEU A 75 -14.42 2.08 7.27
C LEU A 75 -14.01 2.64 5.90
N PRO A 76 -14.74 3.63 5.35
CA PRO A 76 -14.38 4.27 4.09
C PRO A 76 -13.15 5.18 4.22
N PHE A 77 -12.91 5.74 5.41
CA PHE A 77 -11.77 6.59 5.73
C PHE A 77 -11.19 6.22 7.08
N TYR A 78 -9.86 6.22 7.17
CA TYR A 78 -9.10 6.10 8.41
C TYR A 78 -8.20 7.33 8.50
N THR A 79 -8.45 8.17 9.48
CA THR A 79 -7.65 9.38 9.72
C THR A 79 -6.84 9.21 10.99
N PHE A 80 -5.53 9.41 10.89
CA PHE A 80 -4.61 9.29 12.01
C PHE A 80 -3.92 10.64 12.24
N GLU A 81 -3.93 11.04 13.50
CA GLU A 81 -3.25 12.20 14.04
C GLU A 81 -2.55 11.78 15.35
N ASN A 82 -1.69 12.62 15.87
CA ASN A 82 -0.95 12.32 17.09
C ASN A 82 -1.71 12.79 18.33
N PHE A 83 -1.92 11.88 19.30
CA PHE A 83 -2.62 12.13 20.54
C PHE A 83 -1.76 11.71 21.74
N CYS A 84 -1.99 12.33 22.89
CA CYS A 84 -1.35 11.97 24.15
C CYS A 84 -1.94 10.67 24.71
N ASN A 85 -1.11 9.69 25.01
CA ASN A 85 -1.55 8.39 25.57
C ASN A 85 -2.21 8.55 26.94
N GLU A 86 -1.68 9.45 27.77
CA GLU A 86 -2.16 9.73 29.14
C GLU A 86 -3.45 10.55 29.11
N SER A 87 -3.72 11.26 28.02
CA SER A 87 -4.92 12.07 27.80
C SER A 87 -5.40 11.92 26.36
N PRO A 88 -6.17 10.89 26.01
CA PRO A 88 -6.54 10.58 24.62
C PRO A 88 -7.35 11.65 23.88
N LYS A 89 -7.87 12.65 24.59
CA LYS A 89 -8.53 13.83 23.98
C LYS A 89 -7.57 14.97 23.66
N LEU A 90 -6.33 14.92 24.15
CA LEU A 90 -5.30 15.93 23.89
C LEU A 90 -4.59 15.60 22.60
N LYS A 91 -4.84 16.39 21.56
CA LYS A 91 -4.18 16.32 20.27
C LYS A 91 -2.83 17.04 20.33
N LEU A 92 -1.79 16.48 19.73
CA LEU A 92 -0.46 17.12 19.65
C LEU A 92 -0.47 18.40 18.80
N SER A 93 -1.36 18.44 17.80
CA SER A 93 -1.52 19.60 16.87
C SER A 93 -0.22 19.98 16.16
N ASP A 94 0.52 18.95 15.71
CA ASP A 94 1.79 19.09 14.99
C ASP A 94 1.62 19.34 13.48
N GLY A 95 0.39 19.52 13.00
CA GLY A 95 0.09 19.77 11.60
C GLY A 95 0.17 18.52 10.70
N THR A 96 0.46 17.32 11.25
CA THR A 96 0.56 16.10 10.44
C THR A 96 -0.73 15.28 10.45
N THR A 97 -1.24 14.91 9.27
CA THR A 97 -2.43 14.06 9.13
C THR A 97 -2.17 12.95 8.12
N LYS A 98 -2.53 11.72 8.48
CA LYS A 98 -2.42 10.55 7.61
C LYS A 98 -3.81 10.01 7.33
N ILE A 99 -4.15 9.87 6.04
CA ILE A 99 -5.49 9.45 5.62
C ILE A 99 -5.36 8.20 4.75
N TYR A 100 -6.12 7.16 5.09
CA TYR A 100 -6.22 5.96 4.26
C TYR A 100 -7.66 5.84 3.77
N VAL A 101 -7.81 5.83 2.45
CA VAL A 101 -9.09 5.83 1.77
C VAL A 101 -9.37 4.42 1.25
N ASN A 102 -10.42 3.80 1.77
CA ASN A 102 -10.90 2.49 1.37
C ASN A 102 -12.08 2.63 0.41
N ALA A 103 -11.82 2.59 -0.89
CA ALA A 103 -12.88 2.75 -1.88
C ALA A 103 -13.87 1.56 -1.92
N SER A 104 -13.50 0.37 -1.39
CA SER A 104 -14.44 -0.77 -1.32
C SER A 104 -15.61 -0.53 -0.36
N ALA A 105 -15.43 0.34 0.64
CA ALA A 105 -16.46 0.67 1.62
C ALA A 105 -17.39 1.84 1.20
N PHE A 106 -17.46 2.17 -0.10
CA PHE A 106 -18.27 3.29 -0.59
C PHE A 106 -19.75 3.21 -0.19
N SER A 107 -20.30 2.02 -0.01
CA SER A 107 -21.70 1.82 0.36
C SER A 107 -22.02 2.30 1.78
N THR A 108 -21.04 2.31 2.68
CA THR A 108 -21.20 2.73 4.09
C THR A 108 -20.99 4.24 4.28
N GLU A 109 -20.45 4.94 3.27
CA GLU A 109 -20.23 6.39 3.34
C GLU A 109 -21.56 7.15 3.28
N LYS A 110 -21.76 8.07 4.25
CA LYS A 110 -22.98 8.86 4.39
C LYS A 110 -22.95 10.16 3.59
N ASN A 111 -21.79 10.76 3.43
CA ASN A 111 -21.62 11.97 2.61
C ASN A 111 -21.72 11.59 1.13
N LEU A 112 -22.71 12.13 0.42
CA LEU A 112 -23.02 11.78 -0.95
C LEU A 112 -21.86 12.04 -1.91
N ALA A 113 -21.17 13.18 -1.78
CA ALA A 113 -20.03 13.51 -2.63
C ALA A 113 -18.84 12.55 -2.42
N LYS A 114 -18.50 12.23 -1.16
CA LYS A 114 -17.48 11.23 -0.83
C LYS A 114 -17.87 9.85 -1.33
N LYS A 115 -19.13 9.45 -1.13
CA LYS A 115 -19.67 8.17 -1.62
C LYS A 115 -19.54 8.04 -3.13
N SER A 116 -19.90 9.09 -3.87
CA SER A 116 -19.79 9.13 -5.33
C SER A 116 -18.35 8.97 -5.79
N LEU A 117 -17.40 9.69 -5.18
CA LEU A 117 -15.98 9.57 -5.48
C LEU A 117 -15.45 8.15 -5.19
N LEU A 118 -15.75 7.60 -4.01
CA LEU A 118 -15.33 6.24 -3.66
C LEU A 118 -15.92 5.18 -4.59
N CYS A 119 -17.21 5.34 -4.96
CA CYS A 119 -17.88 4.47 -5.94
C CYS A 119 -17.16 4.54 -7.29
N TYR A 120 -16.83 5.73 -7.77
CA TYR A 120 -16.10 5.92 -9.02
C TYR A 120 -14.70 5.27 -8.97
N ILE A 121 -13.94 5.48 -7.90
CA ILE A 121 -12.61 4.86 -7.73
C ILE A 121 -12.72 3.33 -7.77
N ASN A 122 -13.72 2.77 -7.06
CA ASN A 122 -13.86 1.32 -6.94
C ASN A 122 -14.41 0.66 -8.23
N THR A 123 -15.45 1.26 -8.84
CA THR A 123 -16.26 0.63 -9.89
C THR A 123 -16.14 1.28 -11.26
N LYS A 124 -15.54 2.48 -11.36
CA LYS A 124 -15.53 3.34 -12.54
C LYS A 124 -16.92 3.86 -12.96
N LYS A 125 -17.90 3.83 -12.05
CA LYS A 125 -19.24 4.38 -12.32
C LYS A 125 -19.33 5.80 -11.76
N ALA A 126 -19.43 6.79 -12.65
CA ALA A 126 -19.69 8.17 -12.29
C ALA A 126 -21.16 8.33 -11.88
N THR A 127 -21.42 8.90 -10.71
CA THR A 127 -22.77 9.00 -10.13
C THR A 127 -23.21 10.44 -9.84
N ASP A 128 -22.29 11.41 -9.97
CA ASP A 128 -22.57 12.84 -9.83
C ASP A 128 -21.78 13.67 -10.85
N ASN A 129 -22.04 14.98 -10.91
CA ASN A 129 -21.38 15.89 -11.84
C ASN A 129 -19.84 15.89 -11.68
N PHE A 130 -19.35 15.81 -10.45
CA PHE A 130 -17.92 15.82 -10.19
C PHE A 130 -17.25 14.57 -10.77
N THR A 131 -17.78 13.38 -10.48
CA THR A 131 -17.24 12.12 -10.99
C THR A 131 -17.44 11.97 -12.50
N GLN A 132 -18.50 12.55 -13.09
CA GLN A 132 -18.68 12.62 -14.55
C GLN A 132 -17.61 13.47 -15.21
N ASN A 133 -17.31 14.66 -14.66
CA ASN A 133 -16.23 15.51 -15.15
C ASN A 133 -14.86 14.83 -15.01
N LEU A 134 -14.64 14.13 -13.90
CA LEU A 134 -13.42 13.35 -13.68
C LEU A 134 -13.27 12.24 -14.71
N ASP A 135 -14.34 11.49 -14.98
CA ASP A 135 -14.36 10.42 -15.99
C ASP A 135 -14.07 10.95 -17.41
N GLN A 136 -14.71 12.05 -17.79
CA GLN A 136 -14.44 12.72 -19.06
C GLN A 136 -12.98 13.19 -19.17
N THR A 137 -12.41 13.68 -18.08
CA THR A 137 -10.99 14.10 -18.03
C THR A 137 -10.07 12.91 -18.19
N VAL A 138 -10.35 11.80 -17.49
CA VAL A 138 -9.60 10.54 -17.63
C VAL A 138 -9.65 10.02 -19.06
N GLU A 139 -10.83 10.02 -19.69
CA GLU A 139 -10.96 9.58 -21.09
C GLU A 139 -10.19 10.49 -22.05
N LYS A 140 -10.20 11.81 -21.86
CA LYS A 140 -9.38 12.74 -22.66
C LYS A 140 -7.88 12.45 -22.50
N ILE A 141 -7.40 12.24 -21.27
CA ILE A 141 -5.99 11.93 -21.00
C ILE A 141 -5.57 10.62 -21.69
N LYS A 142 -6.42 9.60 -21.70
CA LYS A 142 -6.16 8.33 -22.39
C LYS A 142 -5.97 8.48 -23.90
N THR A 143 -6.51 9.54 -24.51
CA THR A 143 -6.35 9.79 -25.96
C THR A 143 -5.05 10.52 -26.30
N ILE A 144 -4.34 11.08 -25.32
CA ILE A 144 -3.09 11.79 -25.52
C ILE A 144 -1.96 10.75 -25.69
N GLU A 145 -1.27 10.82 -26.82
CA GLU A 145 -0.29 9.80 -27.27
C GLU A 145 0.89 9.64 -26.27
N GLU A 146 1.33 10.73 -25.66
CA GLU A 146 2.36 10.76 -24.63
C GLU A 146 1.97 9.93 -23.39
N PHE A 147 0.76 10.12 -22.86
CA PHE A 147 0.26 9.36 -21.72
C PHE A 147 -0.05 7.89 -22.08
N ARG A 148 -0.39 7.59 -23.34
CA ARG A 148 -0.53 6.20 -23.79
C ARG A 148 0.81 5.46 -23.78
N GLY A 149 1.88 6.13 -24.20
CA GLY A 149 3.24 5.57 -24.16
C GLY A 149 3.67 5.22 -22.74
N ASP A 150 3.51 6.15 -21.81
CA ASP A 150 3.83 5.95 -20.39
C ASP A 150 2.98 4.85 -19.74
N TYR A 151 1.68 4.83 -20.02
CA TYR A 151 0.78 3.79 -19.53
C TYR A 151 1.14 2.40 -20.05
N MET A 152 1.45 2.28 -21.34
CA MET A 152 1.85 1.02 -21.96
C MET A 152 3.20 0.54 -21.40
N SER A 153 4.14 1.43 -21.21
CA SER A 153 5.45 1.13 -20.60
C SER A 153 5.29 0.64 -19.17
N TRP A 154 4.46 1.32 -18.37
CA TRP A 154 4.17 0.92 -16.99
C TRP A 154 3.44 -0.42 -16.91
N ALA A 155 2.43 -0.63 -17.76
CA ALA A 155 1.67 -1.88 -17.81
C ALA A 155 2.56 -3.08 -18.20
N LEU A 156 3.50 -2.88 -19.13
CA LEU A 156 4.48 -3.89 -19.51
C LEU A 156 5.43 -4.20 -18.35
N ALA A 157 5.95 -3.18 -17.68
CA ALA A 157 6.83 -3.36 -16.52
C ALA A 157 6.12 -4.09 -15.35
N GLU A 158 4.83 -3.80 -15.12
CA GLU A 158 4.03 -4.51 -14.10
C GLU A 158 3.83 -5.98 -14.49
N PHE A 159 3.55 -6.25 -15.76
CA PHE A 159 3.41 -7.61 -16.29
C PHE A 159 4.71 -8.40 -16.14
N ASP A 160 5.84 -7.82 -16.53
CA ASP A 160 7.16 -8.46 -16.43
C ASP A 160 7.54 -8.75 -14.97
N ALA A 161 7.30 -7.79 -14.07
CA ALA A 161 7.54 -7.98 -12.64
C ALA A 161 6.67 -9.10 -12.04
N LYS A 162 5.40 -9.20 -12.47
CA LYS A 162 4.49 -10.27 -12.03
C LYS A 162 4.92 -11.64 -12.52
N GLU A 163 5.35 -11.75 -13.78
CA GLU A 163 5.84 -13.01 -14.34
C GLU A 163 7.17 -13.43 -13.71
N ALA A 164 8.07 -12.48 -13.45
CA ALA A 164 9.30 -12.75 -12.73
C ALA A 164 9.04 -13.26 -11.31
N GLY A 165 8.17 -12.59 -10.55
CA GLY A 165 7.78 -13.03 -9.19
C GLY A 165 7.10 -14.39 -9.17
N LYS A 166 6.29 -14.72 -10.18
CA LYS A 166 5.68 -16.05 -10.32
C LYS A 166 6.72 -17.14 -10.58
N LYS A 167 7.69 -16.87 -11.47
CA LYS A 167 8.79 -17.82 -11.75
C LYS A 167 9.64 -18.06 -10.51
N GLU A 168 9.98 -17.00 -9.79
CA GLU A 168 10.74 -17.09 -8.55
C GLU A 168 9.98 -17.86 -7.47
N GLY A 169 8.70 -17.57 -7.26
CA GLY A 169 7.85 -18.31 -6.31
C GLY A 169 7.74 -19.79 -6.62
N ILE A 170 7.63 -20.16 -7.90
CA ILE A 170 7.62 -21.57 -8.33
C ILE A 170 8.98 -22.23 -8.05
N ALA A 171 10.09 -21.56 -8.31
CA ALA A 171 11.43 -22.09 -8.06
C ALA A 171 11.67 -22.32 -6.56
N ILE A 172 11.32 -21.35 -5.72
CA ILE A 172 11.41 -21.48 -4.26
C ILE A 172 10.53 -22.63 -3.75
N GLY A 173 9.25 -22.64 -4.13
CA GLY A 173 8.31 -23.68 -3.69
C GLY A 173 8.73 -25.09 -4.13
N ARG A 174 9.35 -25.24 -5.31
CA ARG A 174 9.90 -26.52 -5.77
C ARG A 174 11.08 -26.95 -4.90
N THR A 175 12.00 -26.04 -4.61
CA THR A 175 13.18 -26.34 -3.77
C THR A 175 12.78 -26.71 -2.36
N GLU A 176 11.88 -25.96 -1.74
CA GLU A 176 11.35 -26.26 -0.40
C GLU A 176 10.56 -27.55 -0.38
N GLY A 177 9.73 -27.80 -1.40
CA GLY A 177 8.97 -29.04 -1.51
C GLY A 177 9.85 -30.28 -1.62
N ILE A 178 10.94 -30.22 -2.38
CA ILE A 178 11.93 -31.33 -2.47
C ILE A 178 12.59 -31.55 -1.12
N ALA A 179 13.06 -30.49 -0.44
CA ALA A 179 13.72 -30.60 0.86
C ALA A 179 12.80 -31.22 1.93
N ILE A 180 11.54 -30.79 1.99
CA ILE A 180 10.53 -31.36 2.88
C ILE A 180 10.23 -32.82 2.55
N GLY A 181 10.11 -33.14 1.26
CA GLY A 181 9.87 -34.50 0.78
C GLY A 181 11.01 -35.48 1.15
N GLU A 182 12.26 -35.06 0.95
CA GLU A 182 13.44 -35.84 1.34
C GLU A 182 13.51 -36.05 2.86
N GLN A 183 13.23 -35.04 3.66
CA GLN A 183 13.24 -35.15 5.11
C GLN A 183 12.16 -36.13 5.59
N ARG A 184 10.95 -36.05 5.05
CA ARG A 184 9.86 -36.97 5.39
C ARG A 184 10.20 -38.41 4.97
N GLY A 185 10.70 -38.61 3.76
CA GLY A 185 11.10 -39.91 3.28
C GLY A 185 12.20 -40.58 4.13
N ARG A 186 13.18 -39.77 4.61
CA ARG A 186 14.22 -40.27 5.54
C ARG A 186 13.63 -40.72 6.88
N ILE A 187 12.64 -39.98 7.42
CA ILE A 187 11.97 -40.34 8.68
C ILE A 187 11.15 -41.61 8.49
N GLU A 188 10.36 -41.72 7.43
CA GLU A 188 9.55 -42.88 7.12
C GLU A 188 10.42 -44.12 6.94
N ALA A 189 11.50 -44.04 6.18
CA ALA A 189 12.44 -45.14 5.99
C ALA A 189 13.07 -45.61 7.31
N LYS A 190 13.44 -44.70 8.21
CA LYS A 190 13.94 -45.06 9.54
C LYS A 190 12.88 -45.73 10.40
N LEU A 191 11.62 -45.28 10.36
CA LEU A 191 10.50 -45.88 11.07
C LEU A 191 10.19 -47.28 10.56
N ASP A 192 10.22 -47.51 9.25
CA ASP A 192 9.99 -48.82 8.66
C ASP A 192 11.14 -49.79 8.96
N THR A 193 12.38 -49.30 8.95
CA THR A 193 13.54 -50.09 9.38
C THR A 193 13.41 -50.49 10.85
N ALA A 194 13.06 -49.57 11.73
CA ALA A 194 12.85 -49.85 13.14
C ALA A 194 11.71 -50.87 13.39
N LYS A 195 10.59 -50.72 12.69
CA LYS A 195 9.48 -51.71 12.76
C LYS A 195 9.90 -53.10 12.31
N ASN A 196 10.66 -53.19 11.21
CA ASN A 196 11.15 -54.46 10.69
C ASN A 196 12.12 -55.15 11.68
N LEU A 197 13.04 -54.40 12.30
CA LEU A 197 13.96 -54.91 13.31
C LEU A 197 13.23 -55.41 14.56
N LEU A 198 12.22 -54.69 15.04
CA LEU A 198 11.37 -55.14 16.15
C LEU A 198 10.57 -56.38 15.80
N GLY A 199 10.06 -56.50 14.56
CA GLY A 199 9.38 -57.70 14.08
C GLY A 199 10.27 -58.95 13.98
N MET A 200 11.59 -58.75 13.86
CA MET A 200 12.61 -59.82 13.86
C MET A 200 13.09 -60.19 15.29
N GLY A 201 12.53 -59.60 16.34
CA GLY A 201 12.90 -59.88 17.73
C GLY A 201 14.21 -59.23 18.19
N LEU A 202 14.74 -58.29 17.43
CA LEU A 202 15.91 -57.49 17.83
C LEU A 202 15.47 -56.33 18.71
N SER A 203 16.07 -56.18 19.91
CA SER A 203 15.86 -55.00 20.73
C SER A 203 16.61 -53.78 20.14
N LEU A 204 15.98 -52.62 20.15
CA LEU A 204 16.63 -51.37 19.79
C LEU A 204 17.64 -50.96 20.85
#